data_71b16602b5f26742540a41fa44b18c97
#
_entry.id   71b16602b5f26742540a41fa44b18c97
#
_cell.length_a   1.000
_cell.length_b   1.000
_cell.length_c   1.000
_cell.angle_alpha   90.00
_cell.angle_beta   90.00
_cell.angle_gamma   90.00
#
_symmetry.space_group_name_H-M   'P 1'
#
loop_
_entity.id
_entity.type
_entity.pdbx_description
1 polymer ?
#
loop_
_entity_poly.entity_id
_entity_poly.type
_entity_poly.pdbx_seq_one_letter_code
_entity_poly.pdbx_strand_id
1 'polypeptide(L)'
;MIRPEFKKLLMDQRGAAVILWSFFMISIVIYIVIAQNVLANPKYAPGLSFAEKARIVLWILVLVDLGYYIYWKRRYLTPQAILHNSQKIKIFRALQEYKGSAEERAASVVSTFVTRKVVIFAIIEAIAVYGLVLAIVGRYLSDQHLLSALSLALLALEFPTQRFLESLMREIEEPPEIFTPQKA
;
A
#
# COMPACT_ATOMS: atom_id res chain seq x y z
N MET A 1 15.01 22.08 13.34
CA MET A 1 15.65 21.75 12.04
C MET A 1 16.19 20.33 12.09
N ILE A 2 15.80 19.49 11.15
CA ILE A 2 16.25 18.08 11.08
C ILE A 2 17.68 18.05 10.51
N ARG A 3 18.57 17.27 11.14
CA ARG A 3 19.95 17.14 10.66
C ARG A 3 19.99 16.54 9.25
N PRO A 4 20.87 16.99 8.34
CA PRO A 4 20.93 16.50 6.95
C PRO A 4 21.20 14.99 6.87
N GLU A 5 22.00 14.43 7.79
CA GLU A 5 22.28 13.00 7.88
C GLU A 5 21.02 12.17 8.20
N PHE A 6 20.18 12.68 9.10
CA PHE A 6 18.92 12.05 9.46
C PHE A 6 17.88 12.17 8.34
N LYS A 7 17.87 13.30 7.64
CA LYS A 7 17.03 13.47 6.44
C LYS A 7 17.41 12.45 5.37
N LYS A 8 18.71 12.17 5.17
CA LYS A 8 19.19 11.13 4.27
C LYS A 8 18.71 9.73 4.72
N LEU A 9 18.85 9.40 6.00
CA LEU A 9 18.36 8.13 6.56
C LEU A 9 16.84 7.93 6.33
N LEU A 10 16.04 8.98 6.48
CA LEU A 10 14.61 8.92 6.24
C LEU A 10 14.27 8.76 4.75
N MET A 11 15.07 9.35 3.86
CA MET A 11 14.95 9.15 2.42
C MET A 11 15.33 7.72 2.01
N ASP A 12 16.29 7.09 2.69
CA ASP A 12 16.66 5.70 2.47
C ASP A 12 15.52 4.73 2.88
N GLN A 13 14.66 5.10 3.83
CA GLN A 13 13.44 4.35 4.16
C GLN A 13 12.43 4.28 2.99
N ARG A 14 12.48 5.23 2.05
CA ARG A 14 11.77 5.11 0.78
C ARG A 14 12.24 3.89 0.01
N GLY A 15 13.53 3.56 0.07
CA GLY A 15 14.09 2.36 -0.56
C GLY A 15 13.34 1.10 -0.12
N ALA A 16 13.04 0.95 1.16
CA ALA A 16 12.24 -0.16 1.68
C ALA A 16 10.82 -0.19 1.08
N ALA A 17 10.17 0.98 0.98
CA ALA A 17 8.85 1.07 0.37
C ALA A 17 8.86 0.73 -1.13
N VAL A 18 9.91 1.11 -1.86
CA VAL A 18 10.09 0.76 -3.29
C VAL A 18 10.35 -0.74 -3.45
N ILE A 19 11.18 -1.33 -2.60
CA ILE A 19 11.43 -2.78 -2.60
C ILE A 19 10.13 -3.53 -2.36
N LEU A 20 9.36 -3.17 -1.33
CA LEU A 20 8.07 -3.78 -1.05
C LEU A 20 7.10 -3.64 -2.22
N TRP A 21 6.99 -2.44 -2.79
CA TRP A 21 6.17 -2.19 -3.98
C TRP A 21 6.57 -3.10 -5.15
N SER A 22 7.87 -3.27 -5.39
CA SER A 22 8.39 -4.14 -6.44
C SER A 22 8.02 -5.61 -6.19
N PHE A 23 8.06 -6.08 -4.94
CA PHE A 23 7.60 -7.43 -4.60
C PHE A 23 6.13 -7.65 -4.95
N PHE A 24 5.26 -6.71 -4.63
CA PHE A 24 3.84 -6.79 -4.98
C PHE A 24 3.62 -6.76 -6.51
N MET A 25 4.38 -5.96 -7.26
CA MET A 25 4.33 -5.97 -8.72
C MET A 25 4.76 -7.31 -9.31
N ILE A 26 5.84 -7.89 -8.79
CA ILE A 26 6.37 -9.20 -9.24
C ILE A 26 5.39 -10.32 -8.90
N SER A 27 4.76 -10.31 -7.71
CA SER A 27 3.78 -11.33 -7.32
C SER A 27 2.60 -11.41 -8.30
N ILE A 28 2.08 -10.27 -8.76
CA ILE A 28 1.00 -10.23 -9.74
C ILE A 28 1.44 -10.86 -11.08
N VAL A 29 2.65 -10.57 -11.54
CA VAL A 29 3.21 -11.19 -12.75
C VAL A 29 3.32 -12.71 -12.58
N ILE A 30 3.79 -13.16 -11.41
CA ILE A 30 3.86 -14.58 -11.08
C ILE A 30 2.47 -15.23 -11.12
N TYR A 31 1.42 -14.57 -10.63
CA TYR A 31 0.04 -15.08 -10.67
C TYR A 31 -0.45 -15.28 -12.11
N ILE A 32 -0.10 -14.37 -13.02
CA ILE A 32 -0.41 -14.52 -14.46
C ILE A 32 0.28 -15.76 -15.04
N VAL A 33 1.57 -15.92 -14.74
CA VAL A 33 2.35 -17.06 -15.22
C VAL A 33 1.83 -18.40 -14.67
N ILE A 34 1.49 -18.44 -13.37
CA ILE A 34 0.90 -19.63 -12.73
C ILE A 34 -0.42 -20.01 -13.42
N ALA A 35 -1.32 -19.04 -13.59
CA ALA A 35 -2.62 -19.29 -14.22
C ALA A 35 -2.47 -19.85 -15.64
N GLN A 36 -1.58 -19.25 -16.44
CA GLN A 36 -1.33 -19.71 -17.81
C GLN A 36 -0.77 -21.14 -17.83
N ASN A 37 0.21 -21.45 -16.98
CA ASN A 37 0.81 -22.79 -16.91
C ASN A 37 -0.19 -23.85 -16.42
N VAL A 38 -0.99 -23.53 -15.40
CA VAL A 38 -2.02 -24.46 -14.89
C VAL A 38 -3.07 -24.74 -15.97
N LEU A 39 -3.54 -23.70 -16.66
CA LEU A 39 -4.58 -23.86 -17.67
C LEU A 39 -4.08 -24.47 -18.98
N ALA A 40 -2.80 -24.34 -19.29
CA ALA A 40 -2.16 -25.01 -20.44
C ALA A 40 -2.02 -26.52 -20.21
N ASN A 41 -2.09 -27.02 -18.98
CA ASN A 41 -1.98 -28.43 -18.68
C ASN A 41 -3.27 -29.15 -19.07
N PRO A 42 -3.24 -30.13 -20.06
CA PRO A 42 -4.43 -30.85 -20.52
C PRO A 42 -5.02 -31.78 -19.45
N LYS A 43 -4.25 -32.14 -18.42
CA LYS A 43 -4.72 -32.93 -17.28
C LYS A 43 -5.58 -32.14 -16.30
N TYR A 44 -5.59 -30.82 -16.42
CA TYR A 44 -6.39 -29.98 -15.53
C TYR A 44 -7.86 -30.07 -15.91
N ALA A 45 -8.67 -30.65 -15.02
CA ALA A 45 -10.08 -30.86 -15.23
C ALA A 45 -10.85 -29.56 -15.51
N PRO A 46 -11.92 -29.58 -16.30
CA PRO A 46 -12.79 -28.42 -16.48
C PRO A 46 -13.39 -27.97 -15.15
N GLY A 47 -13.66 -26.67 -15.04
CA GLY A 47 -13.99 -25.97 -13.81
C GLY A 47 -15.01 -26.66 -12.90
N LEU A 48 -14.91 -26.34 -11.62
CA LEU A 48 -15.75 -26.92 -10.58
C LEU A 48 -17.21 -26.48 -10.73
N SER A 49 -18.15 -27.33 -10.34
CA SER A 49 -19.59 -27.07 -10.46
C SER A 49 -20.10 -25.79 -9.76
N PHE A 50 -19.33 -25.28 -8.79
CA PHE A 50 -19.62 -24.04 -8.08
C PHE A 50 -18.90 -22.81 -8.65
N ALA A 51 -18.14 -22.95 -9.73
CA ALA A 51 -17.28 -21.91 -10.29
C ALA A 51 -18.03 -20.61 -10.62
N GLU A 52 -19.25 -20.72 -11.13
CA GLU A 52 -20.07 -19.56 -11.47
C GLU A 52 -20.50 -18.77 -10.23
N LYS A 53 -20.88 -19.48 -9.16
CA LYS A 53 -21.20 -18.83 -7.88
C LYS A 53 -19.95 -18.18 -7.25
N ALA A 54 -18.80 -18.86 -7.30
CA ALA A 54 -17.54 -18.33 -6.84
C ALA A 54 -17.15 -17.07 -7.63
N ARG A 55 -17.40 -17.03 -8.94
CA ARG A 55 -17.15 -15.84 -9.78
C ARG A 55 -17.92 -14.62 -9.28
N ILE A 56 -19.22 -14.78 -9.02
CA ILE A 56 -20.06 -13.67 -8.50
C ILE A 56 -19.53 -13.17 -7.15
N VAL A 57 -19.25 -14.09 -6.23
CA VAL A 57 -18.73 -13.74 -4.89
C VAL A 57 -17.40 -13.00 -4.97
N LEU A 58 -16.45 -13.49 -5.79
CA LEU A 58 -15.15 -12.87 -5.93
C LEU A 58 -15.23 -11.49 -6.59
N TRP A 59 -16.12 -11.28 -7.55
CA TRP A 59 -16.37 -9.94 -8.11
C TRP A 59 -16.99 -8.98 -7.08
N ILE A 60 -17.86 -9.45 -6.20
CA ILE A 60 -18.36 -8.64 -5.07
C ILE A 60 -17.21 -8.26 -4.13
N LEU A 61 -16.31 -9.20 -3.80
CA LEU A 61 -15.15 -8.92 -2.97
C LEU A 61 -14.21 -7.90 -3.63
N VAL A 62 -13.99 -7.97 -4.95
CA VAL A 62 -13.23 -6.95 -5.70
C VAL A 62 -13.84 -5.56 -5.52
N LEU A 63 -15.18 -5.43 -5.62
CA LEU A 63 -15.84 -4.14 -5.43
C LEU A 63 -15.70 -3.62 -3.99
N VAL A 64 -15.81 -4.53 -3.01
CA VAL A 64 -15.59 -4.20 -1.59
C VAL A 64 -14.16 -3.71 -1.36
N ASP A 65 -13.16 -4.41 -1.90
CA ASP A 65 -11.75 -4.05 -1.74
C ASP A 65 -11.41 -2.73 -2.45
N LEU A 66 -11.99 -2.46 -3.62
CA LEU A 66 -11.87 -1.15 -4.28
C LEU A 66 -12.48 -0.03 -3.44
N GLY A 67 -13.67 -0.26 -2.86
CA GLY A 67 -14.30 0.67 -1.92
C GLY A 67 -13.42 0.91 -0.69
N TYR A 68 -12.87 -0.17 -0.13
CA TYR A 68 -11.99 -0.12 1.03
C TYR A 68 -10.66 0.58 0.71
N TYR A 69 -10.08 0.34 -0.46
CA TYR A 69 -8.90 1.05 -0.95
C TYR A 69 -9.13 2.57 -0.99
N ILE A 70 -10.25 3.02 -1.59
CA ILE A 70 -10.60 4.45 -1.68
C ILE A 70 -10.82 5.04 -0.28
N TYR A 71 -11.55 4.33 0.57
CA TYR A 71 -11.79 4.74 1.96
C TYR A 71 -10.49 4.86 2.74
N TRP A 72 -9.63 3.83 2.69
CA TRP A 72 -8.34 3.79 3.39
C TRP A 72 -7.43 4.92 2.94
N LYS A 73 -7.33 5.15 1.63
CA LYS A 73 -6.52 6.22 1.05
C LYS A 73 -6.97 7.60 1.55
N ARG A 74 -8.27 7.87 1.52
CA ARG A 74 -8.82 9.15 1.96
C ARG A 74 -8.70 9.37 3.46
N ARG A 75 -8.85 8.33 4.26
CA ARG A 75 -8.87 8.44 5.73
C ARG A 75 -7.50 8.40 6.37
N TYR A 76 -6.57 7.65 5.82
CA TYR A 76 -5.31 7.34 6.51
C TYR A 76 -4.05 7.81 5.77
N LEU A 77 -4.10 8.11 4.48
CA LEU A 77 -2.95 8.56 3.70
C LEU A 77 -2.95 10.06 3.41
N THR A 78 -3.83 10.84 4.00
CA THR A 78 -3.72 12.30 3.97
C THR A 78 -2.56 12.74 4.86
N PRO A 79 -1.82 13.81 4.52
CA PRO A 79 -0.71 14.31 5.35
C PRO A 79 -1.12 14.55 6.80
N GLN A 80 -2.26 15.19 7.02
CA GLN A 80 -2.80 15.45 8.35
C GLN A 80 -3.09 14.17 9.16
N ALA A 81 -3.65 13.13 8.52
CA ALA A 81 -3.91 11.87 9.19
C ALA A 81 -2.61 11.14 9.58
N ILE A 82 -1.58 11.23 8.75
CA ILE A 82 -0.26 10.63 9.02
C ILE A 82 0.38 11.35 10.20
N LEU A 83 0.40 12.67 10.22
CA LEU A 83 0.99 13.48 11.27
C LEU A 83 0.28 13.26 12.63
N HIS A 84 -1.05 13.26 12.63
CA HIS A 84 -1.83 13.09 13.87
C HIS A 84 -1.67 11.69 14.48
N ASN A 85 -1.62 10.65 13.67
CA ASN A 85 -1.53 9.27 14.17
C ASN A 85 -0.09 8.79 14.40
N SER A 86 0.92 9.47 13.89
CA SER A 86 2.33 9.13 14.13
C SER A 86 2.71 9.19 15.61
N GLN A 87 2.04 10.04 16.38
CA GLN A 87 2.25 10.19 17.84
C GLN A 87 1.84 8.95 18.65
N LYS A 88 1.05 8.02 18.07
CA LYS A 88 0.51 6.84 18.78
C LYS A 88 1.33 5.56 18.60
N ILE A 89 2.28 5.55 17.68
CA ILE A 89 3.04 4.34 17.34
C ILE A 89 4.31 4.24 18.19
N LYS A 90 4.29 3.35 19.19
CA LYS A 90 5.43 3.05 20.10
C LYS A 90 6.53 2.16 19.49
N ILE A 91 6.61 2.05 18.16
CA ILE A 91 7.50 1.08 17.48
C ILE A 91 8.99 1.42 17.62
N PHE A 92 9.36 2.63 17.98
CA PHE A 92 10.75 3.09 18.04
C PHE A 92 11.35 3.13 19.45
N ARG A 93 11.20 2.06 20.24
CA ARG A 93 12.00 1.94 21.47
C ARG A 93 13.52 1.90 21.21
N ALA A 94 13.93 1.51 20.00
CA ALA A 94 15.33 1.48 19.60
C ALA A 94 15.93 2.87 19.32
N LEU A 95 15.11 3.92 19.11
CA LEU A 95 15.55 5.30 18.92
C LEU A 95 15.50 6.12 20.22
N GLN A 96 15.74 5.49 21.37
CA GLN A 96 15.74 6.17 22.69
C GLN A 96 16.72 7.35 22.76
N GLU A 97 17.74 7.37 21.92
CA GLU A 97 18.72 8.48 21.81
C GLU A 97 18.15 9.78 21.25
N TYR A 98 16.98 9.74 20.60
CA TYR A 98 16.34 10.89 19.92
C TYR A 98 15.08 11.39 20.65
N LYS A 99 14.94 11.16 21.95
CA LYS A 99 13.75 11.55 22.74
C LYS A 99 13.44 13.03 22.60
N GLY A 100 12.23 13.31 22.12
CA GLY A 100 11.66 14.67 22.09
C GLY A 100 12.14 15.57 20.96
N SER A 101 12.96 15.05 20.02
CA SER A 101 13.48 15.81 18.89
C SER A 101 12.52 15.79 17.69
N ALA A 102 12.66 16.77 16.80
CA ALA A 102 11.99 16.77 15.50
C ALA A 102 12.31 15.50 14.69
N GLU A 103 13.45 14.88 14.95
CA GLU A 103 13.94 13.65 14.32
C GLU A 103 13.11 12.42 14.73
N GLU A 104 12.77 12.28 16.01
CA GLU A 104 11.88 11.19 16.49
C GLU A 104 10.49 11.30 15.85
N ARG A 105 9.98 12.53 15.75
CA ARG A 105 8.70 12.80 15.08
C ARG A 105 8.75 12.44 13.61
N ALA A 106 9.81 12.83 12.91
CA ALA A 106 10.01 12.52 11.49
C ALA A 106 10.13 11.00 11.25
N ALA A 107 10.88 10.27 12.08
CA ALA A 107 10.99 8.81 12.00
C ALA A 107 9.65 8.12 12.20
N SER A 108 8.86 8.57 13.18
CA SER A 108 7.52 8.03 13.45
C SER A 108 6.55 8.29 12.29
N VAL A 109 6.62 9.47 11.67
CA VAL A 109 5.81 9.84 10.50
C VAL A 109 6.13 8.96 9.30
N VAL A 110 7.42 8.78 8.98
CA VAL A 110 7.86 7.95 7.84
C VAL A 110 7.48 6.49 8.04
N SER A 111 7.68 5.94 9.25
CA SER A 111 7.28 4.57 9.57
C SER A 111 5.76 4.37 9.44
N THR A 112 4.97 5.32 9.92
CA THR A 112 3.51 5.31 9.77
C THR A 112 3.10 5.31 8.31
N PHE A 113 3.75 6.14 7.49
CA PHE A 113 3.51 6.19 6.05
C PHE A 113 3.81 4.86 5.37
N VAL A 114 5.00 4.28 5.61
CA VAL A 114 5.39 2.99 5.02
C VAL A 114 4.42 1.89 5.41
N THR A 115 4.09 1.77 6.71
CA THR A 115 3.13 0.76 7.19
C THR A 115 1.76 0.88 6.50
N ARG A 116 1.26 2.09 6.32
CA ARG A 116 -0.03 2.31 5.66
C ARG A 116 0.01 2.06 4.17
N LYS A 117 1.14 2.30 3.52
CA LYS A 117 1.36 1.94 2.12
C LYS A 117 1.36 0.42 1.92
N VAL A 118 1.96 -0.33 2.83
CA VAL A 118 1.93 -1.82 2.79
C VAL A 118 0.49 -2.34 2.83
N VAL A 119 -0.37 -1.76 3.67
CA VAL A 119 -1.80 -2.16 3.71
C VAL A 119 -2.48 -1.90 2.36
N ILE A 120 -2.22 -0.76 1.72
CA ILE A 120 -2.76 -0.48 0.38
C ILE A 120 -2.26 -1.50 -0.65
N PHE A 121 -0.97 -1.81 -0.65
CA PHE A 121 -0.41 -2.80 -1.59
C PHE A 121 -1.06 -4.17 -1.40
N ALA A 122 -1.26 -4.60 -0.15
CA ALA A 122 -1.93 -5.86 0.16
C ALA A 122 -3.40 -5.89 -0.32
N ILE A 123 -4.15 -4.80 -0.16
CA ILE A 123 -5.53 -4.70 -0.67
C ILE A 123 -5.54 -4.82 -2.21
N ILE A 124 -4.62 -4.14 -2.89
CA ILE A 124 -4.53 -4.18 -4.35
C ILE A 124 -4.11 -5.58 -4.83
N GLU A 125 -3.16 -6.23 -4.14
CA GLU A 125 -2.73 -7.58 -4.46
C GLU A 125 -3.87 -8.60 -4.31
N ALA A 126 -4.72 -8.45 -3.27
CA ALA A 126 -5.87 -9.33 -3.07
C ALA A 126 -6.78 -9.40 -4.31
N ILE A 127 -6.95 -8.28 -5.04
CA ILE A 127 -7.71 -8.25 -6.29
C ILE A 127 -7.08 -9.18 -7.35
N ALA A 128 -5.75 -9.18 -7.48
CA ALA A 128 -5.05 -10.06 -8.41
C ALA A 128 -5.14 -11.55 -7.97
N VAL A 129 -5.10 -11.81 -6.66
CA VAL A 129 -5.31 -13.16 -6.10
C VAL A 129 -6.71 -13.68 -6.43
N TYR A 130 -7.75 -12.84 -6.35
CA TYR A 130 -9.10 -13.25 -6.78
C TYR A 130 -9.14 -13.62 -8.25
N GLY A 131 -8.42 -12.89 -9.10
CA GLY A 131 -8.23 -13.25 -10.51
C GLY A 131 -7.59 -14.62 -10.68
N LEU A 132 -6.51 -14.91 -9.95
CA LEU A 132 -5.85 -16.21 -9.96
C LEU A 132 -6.80 -17.33 -9.53
N VAL A 133 -7.56 -17.13 -8.45
CA VAL A 133 -8.55 -18.10 -7.98
C VAL A 133 -9.61 -18.37 -9.05
N LEU A 134 -10.12 -17.32 -9.73
CA LEU A 134 -11.08 -17.47 -10.83
C LEU A 134 -10.52 -18.26 -12.00
N ALA A 135 -9.26 -18.04 -12.35
CA ALA A 135 -8.60 -18.83 -13.39
C ALA A 135 -8.51 -20.32 -13.02
N ILE A 136 -8.11 -20.62 -11.77
CA ILE A 136 -7.94 -22.00 -11.30
C ILE A 136 -9.29 -22.72 -11.13
N VAL A 137 -10.27 -22.07 -10.48
CA VAL A 137 -11.55 -22.69 -10.12
C VAL A 137 -12.48 -22.84 -11.33
N GLY A 138 -12.55 -21.83 -12.19
CA GLY A 138 -13.55 -21.75 -13.25
C GLY A 138 -12.95 -21.63 -14.66
N ARG A 139 -11.62 -21.62 -14.81
CA ARG A 139 -10.92 -21.34 -16.07
C ARG A 139 -11.26 -19.96 -16.66
N TYR A 140 -11.62 -18.99 -15.81
CA TYR A 140 -11.95 -17.61 -16.22
C TYR A 140 -10.68 -16.79 -16.47
N LEU A 141 -9.95 -17.12 -17.53
CA LEU A 141 -8.67 -16.47 -17.87
C LEU A 141 -8.86 -14.97 -18.18
N SER A 142 -9.98 -14.60 -18.80
CA SER A 142 -10.30 -13.20 -19.09
C SER A 142 -10.46 -12.38 -17.83
N ASP A 143 -11.16 -12.93 -16.81
CA ASP A 143 -11.34 -12.26 -15.52
C ASP A 143 -9.99 -12.10 -14.81
N GLN A 144 -9.14 -13.13 -14.84
CA GLN A 144 -7.81 -13.08 -14.26
C GLN A 144 -6.94 -11.99 -14.90
N HIS A 145 -6.92 -11.89 -16.23
CA HIS A 145 -6.17 -10.84 -16.91
C HIS A 145 -6.69 -9.46 -16.57
N LEU A 146 -8.03 -9.30 -16.53
CA LEU A 146 -8.66 -8.02 -16.19
C LEU A 146 -8.31 -7.57 -14.75
N LEU A 147 -8.43 -8.49 -13.77
CA LEU A 147 -8.16 -8.17 -12.37
C LEU A 147 -6.66 -7.95 -12.12
N SER A 148 -5.78 -8.72 -12.79
CA SER A 148 -4.34 -8.48 -12.73
C SER A 148 -3.95 -7.15 -13.35
N ALA A 149 -4.51 -6.78 -14.50
CA ALA A 149 -4.25 -5.49 -15.14
C ALA A 149 -4.74 -4.32 -14.27
N LEU A 150 -5.92 -4.47 -13.64
CA LEU A 150 -6.45 -3.48 -12.69
C LEU A 150 -5.52 -3.33 -11.49
N SER A 151 -5.05 -4.43 -10.89
CA SER A 151 -4.12 -4.40 -9.77
C SER A 151 -2.78 -3.76 -10.14
N LEU A 152 -2.22 -4.09 -11.30
CA LEU A 152 -0.97 -3.48 -11.80
C LEU A 152 -1.14 -1.98 -12.00
N ALA A 153 -2.26 -1.53 -12.58
CA ALA A 153 -2.56 -0.12 -12.77
C ALA A 153 -2.68 0.63 -11.43
N LEU A 154 -3.40 0.04 -10.46
CA LEU A 154 -3.53 0.62 -9.12
C LEU A 154 -2.18 0.70 -8.39
N LEU A 155 -1.35 -0.35 -8.45
CA LEU A 155 0.00 -0.34 -7.88
C LEU A 155 0.89 0.71 -8.55
N ALA A 156 0.80 0.89 -9.87
CA ALA A 156 1.55 1.94 -10.58
C ALA A 156 1.16 3.34 -10.08
N LEU A 157 -0.14 3.59 -9.83
CA LEU A 157 -0.62 4.84 -9.25
C LEU A 157 -0.16 5.07 -7.81
N GLU A 158 0.11 4.00 -7.07
CA GLU A 158 0.56 4.03 -5.67
C GLU A 158 2.09 3.98 -5.51
N PHE A 159 2.84 4.18 -6.58
CA PHE A 159 4.30 4.23 -6.51
C PHE A 159 4.79 5.22 -5.44
N PRO A 160 5.70 4.84 -4.53
CA PRO A 160 6.17 5.70 -3.45
C PRO A 160 7.08 6.82 -3.98
N THR A 161 6.47 7.96 -4.31
CA THR A 161 7.18 9.14 -4.84
C THR A 161 7.94 9.88 -3.75
N GLN A 162 9.07 10.50 -4.11
CA GLN A 162 9.86 11.36 -3.22
C GLN A 162 9.09 12.60 -2.78
N ARG A 163 8.35 13.20 -3.70
CA ARG A 163 7.62 14.46 -3.47
C ARG A 163 6.70 14.41 -2.26
N PHE A 164 6.05 13.26 -2.04
CA PHE A 164 5.14 13.12 -0.91
C PHE A 164 5.89 13.06 0.43
N LEU A 165 7.03 12.38 0.50
CA LEU A 165 7.89 12.35 1.69
C LEU A 165 8.50 13.72 1.97
N GLU A 166 8.93 14.43 0.94
CA GLU A 166 9.45 15.79 1.07
C GLU A 166 8.40 16.76 1.59
N SER A 167 7.14 16.66 1.12
CA SER A 167 6.05 17.48 1.64
C SER A 167 5.75 17.23 3.12
N LEU A 168 5.77 15.95 3.55
CA LEU A 168 5.60 15.59 4.95
C LEU A 168 6.75 16.12 5.83
N MET A 169 7.99 16.03 5.34
CA MET A 169 9.16 16.54 6.06
C MET A 169 9.11 18.05 6.21
N ARG A 170 8.69 18.77 5.17
CA ARG A 170 8.52 20.21 5.20
C ARG A 170 7.47 20.64 6.24
N GLU A 171 6.35 19.93 6.32
CA GLU A 171 5.29 20.21 7.28
C GLU A 171 5.71 19.92 8.74
N ILE A 172 6.72 19.04 8.94
CA ILE A 172 7.32 18.79 10.26
C ILE A 172 8.32 19.91 10.64
N GLU A 173 9.09 20.40 9.66
CA GLU A 173 10.09 21.45 9.87
C GLU A 173 9.44 22.84 10.08
N GLU A 174 8.33 23.09 9.40
CA GLU A 174 7.52 24.31 9.48
C GLU A 174 6.18 23.96 10.18
N PRO A 175 6.15 23.85 11.53
CA PRO A 175 4.88 23.63 12.20
C PRO A 175 3.95 24.81 11.86
N PRO A 176 2.66 24.53 11.59
CA PRO A 176 1.71 25.60 11.31
C PRO A 176 1.80 26.61 12.45
N GLU A 177 1.93 27.89 12.09
CA GLU A 177 1.93 28.99 13.04
C GLU A 177 0.72 28.81 13.96
N ILE A 178 1.01 28.41 15.20
CA ILE A 178 -0.02 28.32 16.21
C ILE A 178 -0.59 29.74 16.29
N PHE A 179 -1.85 29.90 15.90
CA PHE A 179 -2.61 31.12 16.08
C PHE A 179 -2.30 31.65 17.48
N THR A 180 -1.42 32.61 17.58
CA THR A 180 -1.27 33.40 18.81
C THR A 180 -2.62 34.04 19.02
N PRO A 181 -3.35 33.72 20.09
CA PRO A 181 -4.58 34.42 20.38
C PRO A 181 -4.21 35.90 20.49
N GLN A 182 -4.74 36.71 19.55
CA GLN A 182 -4.66 38.15 19.65
C GLN A 182 -5.18 38.51 21.04
N LYS A 183 -4.27 38.96 21.91
CA LYS A 183 -4.66 39.55 23.17
C LYS A 183 -5.51 40.80 22.84
N ALA A 184 -6.82 40.67 23.05
CA ALA A 184 -7.73 41.79 23.11
C ALA A 184 -7.51 42.59 24.39
#